data_d9c92885b1a4209ed6aa78d876390565
#
_entry.id   d9c92885b1a4209ed6aa78d876390565
#
_cell.length_a   1.000
_cell.length_b   1.000
_cell.length_c   1.000
_cell.angle_alpha   90.00
_cell.angle_beta   90.00
_cell.angle_gamma   90.00
#
_symmetry.space_group_name_H-M   'P 1'
#
loop_
_entity.id
_entity.type
_entity.pdbx_description
1 polymer ?
#
loop_
_entity_poly.entity_id
_entity_poly.type
_entity_poly.pdbx_seq_one_letter_code
_entity_poly.pdbx_strand_id
1 'polypeptide(L)'
;MKTIKTCVTALISALLVLSPVAYADKWSDQFPHIKATGDIPGECSYESMSKKNYKGKTLKINTHAVPVMGEPTALHAEQFAKLTGAKVDVTHTPAGDLYAKAMVPFQAGQAPYDIVFGFSNFINDWKRYLEPVPKKYVEMKQMQDVTPSHIGIASWDGVMYQFPVDGDRHYLKYRKDVIDNPKYQKKYKADTGKELRVPQTWKEYGEMAAYFNDWDWDGDGEKEYGSAEVMKKDDLMYAAFYSRSAAYSKNPKTPGGFFFDLKTMKPLINNPGFVEALTAVSYTHLRAHET
;
A
#
# COMPACT_ATOMS: atom_id res chain seq x y z
N MET A 1 42.71 40.04 27.86
CA MET A 1 41.43 39.25 27.99
C MET A 1 40.24 39.88 27.27
N LYS A 2 40.43 40.62 26.17
CA LYS A 2 39.33 41.26 25.42
C LYS A 2 39.23 40.86 23.95
N THR A 3 40.13 39.96 23.45
CA THR A 3 40.25 39.63 22.02
C THR A 3 39.70 38.23 21.65
N ILE A 4 39.22 37.45 22.63
CA ILE A 4 38.72 36.07 22.37
C ILE A 4 37.16 36.03 22.29
N LYS A 5 36.47 37.05 22.78
CA LYS A 5 34.97 37.07 22.73
C LYS A 5 34.37 37.48 21.38
N THR A 6 35.17 38.12 20.52
CA THR A 6 34.64 38.63 19.23
C THR A 6 34.73 37.59 18.10
N CYS A 7 35.57 36.56 18.21
CA CYS A 7 35.69 35.50 17.21
C CYS A 7 34.66 34.37 17.36
N VAL A 8 34.09 34.18 18.54
CA VAL A 8 33.10 33.10 18.78
C VAL A 8 31.71 33.49 18.29
N THR A 9 31.39 34.79 18.29
CA THR A 9 30.07 35.28 17.84
C THR A 9 29.96 35.33 16.30
N ALA A 10 31.11 35.46 15.60
CA ALA A 10 31.14 35.46 14.13
C ALA A 10 31.05 34.05 13.53
N LEU A 11 31.46 33.03 14.28
CA LEU A 11 31.40 31.63 13.82
C LEU A 11 30.03 30.99 14.02
N ILE A 12 29.20 31.50 14.90
CA ILE A 12 27.83 30.99 15.13
C ILE A 12 26.82 31.60 14.13
N SER A 13 27.14 32.78 13.59
CA SER A 13 26.28 33.42 12.57
C SER A 13 26.50 32.90 11.16
N ALA A 14 27.59 32.16 10.90
CA ALA A 14 27.88 31.59 9.59
C ALA A 14 27.36 30.16 9.40
N LEU A 15 26.83 29.52 10.46
CA LEU A 15 26.30 28.15 10.40
C LEU A 15 24.77 28.09 10.30
N LEU A 16 24.09 29.22 10.13
CA LEU A 16 22.62 29.30 9.98
C LEU A 16 22.18 29.72 8.59
N VAL A 17 23.06 29.71 7.62
CA VAL A 17 22.68 29.67 6.21
C VAL A 17 22.83 28.23 5.73
N LEU A 18 22.11 27.31 6.35
CA LEU A 18 21.68 26.13 5.63
C LEU A 18 20.85 26.66 4.47
N SER A 19 21.45 26.63 3.29
CA SER A 19 20.77 26.84 2.03
C SER A 19 19.42 26.13 2.11
N PRO A 20 18.30 26.77 1.80
CA PRO A 20 17.09 26.01 1.60
C PRO A 20 17.45 24.95 0.59
N VAL A 21 17.29 23.70 0.94
CA VAL A 21 17.28 22.61 -0.04
C VAL A 21 16.35 23.12 -1.13
N ALA A 22 16.90 23.38 -2.30
CA ALA A 22 16.10 23.77 -3.45
C ALA A 22 15.23 22.54 -3.73
N TYR A 23 14.01 22.57 -3.17
CA TYR A 23 13.00 21.58 -3.55
C TYR A 23 12.82 21.75 -5.05
N ALA A 24 12.98 20.67 -5.77
CA ALA A 24 12.70 20.63 -7.18
C ALA A 24 11.31 21.27 -7.39
N ASP A 25 11.26 22.33 -8.20
CA ASP A 25 10.02 23.09 -8.41
C ASP A 25 8.94 22.29 -9.14
N LYS A 26 9.35 21.15 -9.70
CA LYS A 26 8.47 20.22 -10.41
C LYS A 26 8.64 18.81 -9.85
N TRP A 27 7.54 18.11 -9.76
CA TRP A 27 7.47 16.72 -9.37
C TRP A 27 8.38 15.82 -10.23
N SER A 28 8.41 16.09 -11.55
CA SER A 28 9.28 15.42 -12.51
C SER A 28 10.78 15.56 -12.22
N ASP A 29 11.19 16.62 -11.53
CA ASP A 29 12.60 16.85 -11.21
C ASP A 29 13.04 16.01 -9.99
N GLN A 30 12.11 15.72 -9.10
CA GLN A 30 12.35 14.81 -7.96
C GLN A 30 12.32 13.33 -8.37
N PHE A 31 11.51 12.99 -9.35
CA PHE A 31 11.30 11.62 -9.81
C PHE A 31 11.49 11.50 -11.33
N PRO A 32 12.70 11.75 -11.85
CA PRO A 32 12.96 11.81 -13.29
C PRO A 32 12.74 10.47 -14.02
N HIS A 33 12.70 9.37 -13.28
CA HIS A 33 12.40 8.03 -13.79
C HIS A 33 10.90 7.79 -14.00
N ILE A 34 10.03 8.60 -13.38
CA ILE A 34 8.59 8.53 -13.56
C ILE A 34 8.22 9.50 -14.69
N LYS A 35 7.79 8.95 -15.81
CA LYS A 35 7.19 9.76 -16.86
C LYS A 35 5.87 10.28 -16.34
N ALA A 36 5.83 11.56 -15.99
CA ALA A 36 4.57 12.22 -15.68
C ALA A 36 3.65 12.08 -16.89
N THR A 37 2.46 11.56 -16.67
CA THR A 37 1.44 11.41 -17.72
C THR A 37 0.82 12.76 -18.15
N GLY A 38 1.40 13.86 -17.67
CA GLY A 38 0.92 15.21 -17.89
C GLY A 38 0.05 15.70 -16.73
N ASP A 39 -0.25 16.98 -16.77
CA ASP A 39 -1.15 17.63 -15.84
C ASP A 39 -2.59 17.12 -16.04
N ILE A 40 -3.36 17.04 -14.97
CA ILE A 40 -4.79 16.74 -15.03
C ILE A 40 -5.49 17.93 -15.68
N PRO A 41 -6.21 17.73 -16.81
CA PRO A 41 -6.90 18.83 -17.45
C PRO A 41 -8.08 19.35 -16.61
N GLY A 42 -8.45 20.62 -16.82
CA GLY A 42 -9.61 21.23 -16.20
C GLY A 42 -9.31 21.93 -14.87
N GLU A 43 -10.27 21.95 -13.98
CA GLU A 43 -10.20 22.75 -12.75
C GLU A 43 -9.15 22.27 -11.73
N CYS A 44 -8.70 21.03 -11.84
CA CYS A 44 -7.66 20.45 -10.98
C CYS A 44 -6.25 20.52 -11.60
N SER A 45 -6.09 21.14 -12.77
CA SER A 45 -4.77 21.32 -13.38
C SER A 45 -3.88 22.24 -12.58
N TYR A 46 -2.57 22.09 -12.69
CA TYR A 46 -1.60 23.01 -12.05
C TYR A 46 -1.85 24.45 -12.47
N GLU A 47 -2.15 24.70 -13.75
CA GLU A 47 -2.50 26.03 -14.26
C GLU A 47 -3.75 26.58 -13.57
N SER A 48 -4.80 25.77 -13.47
CA SER A 48 -6.04 26.19 -12.81
C SER A 48 -5.85 26.41 -11.32
N MET A 49 -5.09 25.53 -10.64
CA MET A 49 -4.78 25.68 -9.22
C MET A 49 -3.92 26.91 -8.95
N SER A 50 -2.94 27.23 -9.79
CA SER A 50 -2.11 28.42 -9.62
C SER A 50 -2.87 29.74 -9.71
N LYS A 51 -4.06 29.74 -10.31
CA LYS A 51 -4.98 30.90 -10.37
C LYS A 51 -5.87 31.02 -9.13
N LYS A 52 -5.86 30.02 -8.23
CA LYS A 52 -6.62 30.05 -6.99
C LYS A 52 -5.83 30.77 -5.88
N ASN A 53 -6.55 31.42 -5.01
CA ASN A 53 -5.97 32.06 -3.84
C ASN A 53 -6.68 31.57 -2.58
N TYR A 54 -5.99 30.71 -1.83
CA TYR A 54 -6.47 30.19 -0.56
C TYR A 54 -5.65 30.69 0.63
N LYS A 55 -5.00 31.85 0.49
CA LYS A 55 -4.27 32.50 1.59
C LYS A 55 -5.17 32.65 2.82
N GLY A 56 -4.68 32.25 3.98
CA GLY A 56 -5.43 32.25 5.24
C GLY A 56 -6.39 31.07 5.43
N LYS A 57 -6.48 30.15 4.47
CA LYS A 57 -7.18 28.87 4.65
C LYS A 57 -6.20 27.79 5.08
N THR A 58 -6.67 26.88 5.94
CA THR A 58 -5.91 25.69 6.35
C THR A 58 -6.68 24.46 5.90
N LEU A 59 -5.97 23.55 5.23
CA LEU A 59 -6.44 22.20 4.89
C LEU A 59 -5.74 21.20 5.82
N LYS A 60 -6.50 20.35 6.48
CA LYS A 60 -5.99 19.31 7.39
C LYS A 60 -6.17 17.94 6.78
N ILE A 61 -5.07 17.21 6.64
CA ILE A 61 -5.04 15.87 6.04
C ILE A 61 -4.53 14.88 7.07
N ASN A 62 -5.23 13.77 7.23
CA ASN A 62 -4.72 12.57 7.92
C ASN A 62 -4.35 11.52 6.87
N THR A 63 -3.12 11.05 6.88
CA THR A 63 -2.62 10.04 5.95
C THR A 63 -1.94 8.89 6.69
N HIS A 64 -1.75 7.77 6.00
CA HIS A 64 -1.01 6.63 6.50
C HIS A 64 0.47 6.97 6.68
N ALA A 65 1.06 6.56 7.82
CA ALA A 65 2.45 6.91 8.16
C ALA A 65 3.51 6.11 7.37
N VAL A 66 3.11 5.09 6.59
CA VAL A 66 4.06 4.35 5.76
C VAL A 66 4.68 5.28 4.70
N PRO A 67 6.00 5.23 4.47
CA PRO A 67 6.68 6.19 3.59
C PRO A 67 6.07 6.28 2.19
N VAL A 68 5.72 5.14 1.59
CA VAL A 68 5.12 5.08 0.23
C VAL A 68 3.78 5.80 0.10
N MET A 69 3.11 6.10 1.21
CA MET A 69 1.85 6.86 1.23
C MET A 69 2.02 8.24 1.85
N GLY A 70 2.72 8.31 2.99
CA GLY A 70 2.88 9.55 3.76
C GLY A 70 3.74 10.58 3.04
N GLU A 71 4.87 10.18 2.48
CA GLU A 71 5.79 11.09 1.80
C GLU A 71 5.19 11.73 0.54
N PRO A 72 4.59 10.98 -0.40
CA PRO A 72 3.89 11.59 -1.54
C PRO A 72 2.76 12.51 -1.13
N THR A 73 2.00 12.16 -0.07
CA THR A 73 0.94 13.03 0.44
C THR A 73 1.50 14.36 0.95
N ALA A 74 2.59 14.33 1.72
CA ALA A 74 3.23 15.54 2.21
C ALA A 74 3.79 16.40 1.07
N LEU A 75 4.42 15.77 0.07
CA LEU A 75 4.95 16.44 -1.11
C LEU A 75 3.85 17.17 -1.91
N HIS A 76 2.75 16.48 -2.20
CA HIS A 76 1.61 17.08 -2.90
C HIS A 76 0.95 18.20 -2.07
N ALA A 77 0.90 18.05 -0.74
CA ALA A 77 0.42 19.09 0.15
C ALA A 77 1.27 20.36 0.06
N GLU A 78 2.60 20.24 0.05
CA GLU A 78 3.51 21.37 -0.15
C GLU A 78 3.34 22.02 -1.52
N GLN A 79 3.21 21.22 -2.59
CA GLN A 79 2.97 21.75 -3.93
C GLN A 79 1.66 22.52 -3.99
N PHE A 80 0.59 21.99 -3.42
CA PHE A 80 -0.70 22.66 -3.35
C PHE A 80 -0.60 23.98 -2.57
N ALA A 81 0.08 23.97 -1.41
CA ALA A 81 0.30 25.16 -0.61
C ALA A 81 1.06 26.25 -1.38
N LYS A 82 2.13 25.89 -2.10
CA LYS A 82 2.90 26.80 -2.94
C LYS A 82 2.06 27.41 -4.08
N LEU A 83 1.25 26.59 -4.74
CA LEU A 83 0.41 27.02 -5.86
C LEU A 83 -0.71 27.97 -5.41
N THR A 84 -1.30 27.74 -4.26
CA THR A 84 -2.56 28.37 -3.87
C THR A 84 -2.45 29.34 -2.70
N GLY A 85 -1.33 29.33 -1.99
CA GLY A 85 -1.14 30.12 -0.75
C GLY A 85 -1.87 29.56 0.47
N ALA A 86 -2.48 28.38 0.38
CA ALA A 86 -3.08 27.69 1.52
C ALA A 86 -2.01 27.21 2.51
N LYS A 87 -2.39 27.04 3.77
CA LYS A 87 -1.66 26.20 4.73
C LYS A 87 -2.18 24.78 4.62
N VAL A 88 -1.30 23.78 4.58
CA VAL A 88 -1.71 22.37 4.60
C VAL A 88 -1.00 21.65 5.75
N ASP A 89 -1.80 21.15 6.69
CA ASP A 89 -1.31 20.38 7.84
C ASP A 89 -1.51 18.88 7.56
N VAL A 90 -0.42 18.13 7.45
CA VAL A 90 -0.45 16.68 7.19
C VAL A 90 -0.11 15.94 8.48
N THR A 91 -1.02 15.08 8.93
CA THR A 91 -0.82 14.17 10.07
C THR A 91 -0.56 12.77 9.56
N HIS A 92 0.55 12.19 9.95
CA HIS A 92 0.92 10.80 9.62
C HIS A 92 0.45 9.88 10.76
N THR A 93 -0.39 8.91 10.44
CA THR A 93 -0.98 7.99 11.41
C THR A 93 -0.63 6.54 11.07
N PRO A 94 -0.10 5.74 12.02
CA PRO A 94 0.13 4.32 11.81
C PRO A 94 -1.16 3.57 11.41
N ALA A 95 -1.02 2.50 10.63
CA ALA A 95 -2.16 1.72 10.09
C ALA A 95 -3.18 1.33 11.16
N GLY A 96 -2.71 0.80 12.30
CA GLY A 96 -3.56 0.33 13.40
C GLY A 96 -4.40 1.43 14.08
N ASP A 97 -3.97 2.69 13.96
CA ASP A 97 -4.64 3.84 14.59
C ASP A 97 -5.58 4.59 13.64
N LEU A 98 -5.45 4.39 12.33
CA LEU A 98 -6.20 5.15 11.31
C LEU A 98 -7.71 5.12 11.53
N TYR A 99 -8.25 3.93 11.80
CA TYR A 99 -9.69 3.78 12.01
C TYR A 99 -10.17 4.60 13.21
N ALA A 100 -9.55 4.42 14.36
CA ALA A 100 -9.97 5.07 15.60
C ALA A 100 -9.73 6.58 15.58
N LYS A 101 -8.64 7.03 14.98
CA LYS A 101 -8.29 8.46 14.83
C LYS A 101 -9.35 9.27 14.07
N ALA A 102 -10.04 8.64 13.13
CA ALA A 102 -11.15 9.26 12.42
C ALA A 102 -12.50 8.95 13.09
N MET A 103 -12.75 7.69 13.45
CA MET A 103 -14.07 7.24 13.90
C MET A 103 -14.49 7.86 15.24
N VAL A 104 -13.58 8.00 16.19
CA VAL A 104 -13.90 8.55 17.50
C VAL A 104 -14.38 10.01 17.39
N PRO A 105 -13.66 10.92 16.71
CA PRO A 105 -14.17 12.28 16.47
C PRO A 105 -15.48 12.31 15.65
N PHE A 106 -15.61 11.46 14.63
CA PHE A 106 -16.83 11.39 13.81
C PHE A 106 -18.07 11.07 14.67
N GLN A 107 -17.95 10.10 15.57
CA GLN A 107 -19.03 9.78 16.51
C GLN A 107 -19.37 10.92 17.48
N ALA A 108 -18.38 11.74 17.80
CA ALA A 108 -18.57 12.95 18.60
C ALA A 108 -19.08 14.16 17.79
N GLY A 109 -19.41 13.99 16.51
CA GLY A 109 -19.86 15.06 15.63
C GLY A 109 -18.75 16.05 15.25
N GLN A 110 -17.50 15.63 15.32
CA GLN A 110 -16.33 16.44 14.99
C GLN A 110 -15.66 15.96 13.70
N ALA A 111 -15.15 16.93 12.93
CA ALA A 111 -14.33 16.68 11.74
C ALA A 111 -12.94 17.31 11.94
N PRO A 112 -12.01 16.61 12.61
CA PRO A 112 -10.67 17.16 12.89
C PRO A 112 -9.80 17.29 11.63
N TYR A 113 -10.17 16.59 10.56
CA TYR A 113 -9.51 16.58 9.28
C TYR A 113 -10.51 16.87 8.16
N ASP A 114 -10.04 17.55 7.11
CA ASP A 114 -10.82 17.79 5.89
C ASP A 114 -10.70 16.61 4.92
N ILE A 115 -9.54 15.93 4.95
CA ILE A 115 -9.27 14.73 4.16
C ILE A 115 -8.72 13.66 5.09
N VAL A 116 -9.26 12.45 4.97
CA VAL A 116 -8.80 11.28 5.73
C VAL A 116 -8.42 10.14 4.79
N PHE A 117 -7.27 9.54 5.03
CA PHE A 117 -6.92 8.24 4.44
C PHE A 117 -7.68 7.14 5.16
N GLY A 118 -8.24 6.22 4.40
CA GLY A 118 -8.92 5.04 4.94
C GLY A 118 -8.77 3.83 4.05
N PHE A 119 -8.60 2.67 4.66
CA PHE A 119 -8.71 1.41 3.93
C PHE A 119 -10.14 1.18 3.47
N SER A 120 -10.30 0.46 2.37
CA SER A 120 -11.62 0.20 1.75
C SER A 120 -12.61 -0.48 2.68
N ASN A 121 -12.14 -1.28 3.63
CA ASN A 121 -12.98 -1.93 4.64
C ASN A 121 -13.58 -0.96 5.68
N PHE A 122 -13.10 0.29 5.78
CA PHE A 122 -13.66 1.30 6.67
C PHE A 122 -14.91 1.98 6.09
N ILE A 123 -15.12 1.91 4.77
CA ILE A 123 -16.15 2.66 4.06
C ILE A 123 -17.57 2.41 4.60
N ASN A 124 -17.85 1.17 5.01
CA ASN A 124 -19.17 0.84 5.57
C ASN A 124 -19.51 1.68 6.80
N ASP A 125 -18.56 1.90 7.67
CA ASP A 125 -18.75 2.63 8.92
C ASP A 125 -18.62 4.14 8.71
N TRP A 126 -17.71 4.55 7.82
CA TRP A 126 -17.35 5.95 7.63
C TRP A 126 -18.28 6.71 6.67
N LYS A 127 -18.91 6.04 5.71
CA LYS A 127 -19.72 6.67 4.64
C LYS A 127 -20.74 7.70 5.13
N ARG A 128 -21.33 7.49 6.32
CA ARG A 128 -22.28 8.43 6.91
C ARG A 128 -21.65 9.74 7.42
N TYR A 129 -20.34 9.79 7.49
CA TYR A 129 -19.56 10.96 7.93
C TYR A 129 -18.75 11.57 6.78
N LEU A 130 -18.72 10.91 5.62
CA LEU A 130 -17.98 11.34 4.45
C LEU A 130 -18.92 11.98 3.43
N GLU A 131 -18.44 13.02 2.77
CA GLU A 131 -19.10 13.54 1.59
C GLU A 131 -18.90 12.57 0.41
N PRO A 132 -19.92 12.26 -0.38
CA PRO A 132 -19.75 11.53 -1.62
C PRO A 132 -18.81 12.25 -2.58
N VAL A 133 -18.01 11.48 -3.30
CA VAL A 133 -17.19 12.05 -4.38
C VAL A 133 -18.10 12.67 -5.43
N PRO A 134 -17.96 13.97 -5.75
CA PRO A 134 -18.81 14.62 -6.73
C PRO A 134 -18.77 13.91 -8.08
N LYS A 135 -19.94 13.74 -8.70
CA LYS A 135 -20.12 12.99 -9.97
C LYS A 135 -19.15 13.42 -11.06
N LYS A 136 -18.88 14.74 -11.19
CA LYS A 136 -17.93 15.29 -12.14
C LYS A 136 -16.50 14.70 -12.03
N TYR A 137 -16.08 14.33 -10.81
CA TYR A 137 -14.78 13.68 -10.60
C TYR A 137 -14.83 12.18 -10.84
N VAL A 138 -15.94 11.52 -10.52
CA VAL A 138 -16.13 10.10 -10.84
C VAL A 138 -16.12 9.86 -12.35
N GLU A 139 -16.65 10.81 -13.13
CA GLU A 139 -16.76 10.75 -14.61
C GLU A 139 -15.51 11.28 -15.32
N MET A 140 -14.49 11.75 -14.61
CA MET A 140 -13.24 12.22 -15.24
C MET A 140 -12.56 11.09 -16.02
N LYS A 141 -11.95 11.47 -17.17
CA LYS A 141 -11.23 10.50 -18.01
C LYS A 141 -10.17 9.72 -17.23
N GLN A 142 -9.50 10.35 -16.28
CA GLN A 142 -8.47 9.74 -15.45
C GLN A 142 -9.02 8.63 -14.53
N MET A 143 -10.28 8.71 -14.15
CA MET A 143 -10.94 7.66 -13.38
C MET A 143 -11.22 6.41 -14.22
N GLN A 144 -11.22 6.51 -15.55
CA GLN A 144 -11.37 5.36 -16.44
C GLN A 144 -10.12 4.48 -16.49
N ASP A 145 -8.97 5.03 -16.12
CA ASP A 145 -7.71 4.28 -16.00
C ASP A 145 -7.62 3.49 -14.68
N VAL A 146 -8.52 3.77 -13.72
CA VAL A 146 -8.63 3.04 -12.47
C VAL A 146 -9.40 1.75 -12.71
N THR A 147 -8.85 0.62 -12.23
CA THR A 147 -9.51 -0.67 -12.45
C THR A 147 -10.90 -0.73 -11.80
N PRO A 148 -11.89 -1.41 -12.43
CA PRO A 148 -13.24 -1.52 -11.88
C PRO A 148 -13.30 -2.06 -10.45
N SER A 149 -12.36 -2.94 -10.08
CA SER A 149 -12.25 -3.45 -8.71
C SER A 149 -11.93 -2.36 -7.69
N HIS A 150 -11.02 -1.42 -8.01
CA HIS A 150 -10.69 -0.31 -7.11
C HIS A 150 -11.85 0.69 -7.00
N ILE A 151 -12.56 0.96 -8.10
CA ILE A 151 -13.78 1.78 -8.05
C ILE A 151 -14.85 1.08 -7.19
N GLY A 152 -15.00 -0.24 -7.34
CA GLY A 152 -15.95 -1.02 -6.54
C GLY A 152 -15.69 -0.94 -5.04
N ILE A 153 -14.43 -1.11 -4.61
CA ILE A 153 -14.08 -1.04 -3.17
C ILE A 153 -14.04 0.39 -2.62
N ALA A 154 -13.94 1.41 -3.47
CA ALA A 154 -14.05 2.82 -3.10
C ALA A 154 -15.52 3.31 -3.02
N SER A 155 -16.47 2.43 -3.32
CA SER A 155 -17.89 2.74 -3.42
C SER A 155 -18.74 1.90 -2.46
N TRP A 156 -19.91 2.44 -2.07
CA TRP A 156 -20.95 1.73 -1.33
C TRP A 156 -22.29 2.02 -1.97
N ASP A 157 -23.06 0.98 -2.27
CA ASP A 157 -24.35 1.08 -2.94
C ASP A 157 -24.32 1.96 -4.20
N GLY A 158 -23.24 1.83 -4.98
CA GLY A 158 -23.05 2.59 -6.22
C GLY A 158 -22.61 4.05 -6.04
N VAL A 159 -22.42 4.50 -4.80
CA VAL A 159 -21.92 5.84 -4.49
C VAL A 159 -20.45 5.75 -4.08
N MET A 160 -19.59 6.51 -4.75
CA MET A 160 -18.16 6.59 -4.45
C MET A 160 -17.89 7.57 -3.31
N TYR A 161 -17.13 7.14 -2.30
CA TYR A 161 -16.77 7.94 -1.13
C TYR A 161 -15.27 8.16 -0.98
N GLN A 162 -14.46 7.43 -1.72
CA GLN A 162 -12.99 7.50 -1.63
C GLN A 162 -12.40 7.62 -3.02
N PHE A 163 -11.34 8.42 -3.15
CA PHE A 163 -10.45 8.35 -4.30
C PHE A 163 -9.44 7.24 -4.07
N PRO A 164 -9.31 6.26 -4.99
CA PRO A 164 -8.25 5.28 -4.92
C PRO A 164 -6.89 5.96 -5.09
N VAL A 165 -6.05 5.88 -4.08
CA VAL A 165 -4.70 6.46 -4.09
C VAL A 165 -3.61 5.39 -4.08
N ASP A 166 -3.99 4.15 -3.82
CA ASP A 166 -3.13 2.99 -3.81
C ASP A 166 -3.89 1.75 -4.26
N GLY A 167 -3.16 0.72 -4.68
CA GLY A 167 -3.75 -0.52 -5.15
C GLY A 167 -2.79 -1.68 -5.01
N ASP A 168 -2.85 -2.36 -3.86
CA ASP A 168 -2.04 -3.52 -3.59
C ASP A 168 -2.41 -4.71 -4.46
N ARG A 169 -1.39 -5.45 -4.86
CA ARG A 169 -1.53 -6.73 -5.55
C ARG A 169 -0.53 -7.73 -4.99
N HIS A 170 -0.94 -8.98 -4.94
CA HIS A 170 -0.03 -10.04 -4.58
C HIS A 170 0.72 -10.55 -5.80
N TYR A 171 2.03 -10.57 -5.70
CA TYR A 171 2.94 -11.08 -6.72
C TYR A 171 3.84 -12.12 -6.11
N LEU A 172 4.12 -13.18 -6.87
CA LEU A 172 5.24 -14.05 -6.57
C LEU A 172 6.53 -13.35 -7.02
N LYS A 173 7.37 -13.00 -6.06
CA LYS A 173 8.76 -12.61 -6.31
C LYS A 173 9.64 -13.84 -6.10
N TYR A 174 10.56 -14.08 -7.01
CA TYR A 174 11.45 -15.23 -6.93
C TYR A 174 12.89 -14.87 -7.27
N ARG A 175 13.83 -15.64 -6.75
CA ARG A 175 15.25 -15.53 -7.05
C ARG A 175 15.49 -16.13 -8.44
N LYS A 176 15.57 -15.26 -9.44
CA LYS A 176 15.82 -15.67 -10.83
C LYS A 176 17.16 -16.38 -10.98
N ASP A 177 18.17 -15.88 -10.27
CA ASP A 177 19.51 -16.47 -10.22
C ASP A 177 19.54 -17.89 -9.64
N VAL A 178 18.59 -18.26 -8.77
CA VAL A 178 18.42 -19.63 -8.27
C VAL A 178 17.65 -20.50 -9.27
N ILE A 179 16.51 -20.02 -9.76
CA ILE A 179 15.66 -20.76 -10.68
C ILE A 179 16.36 -21.09 -12.00
N ASP A 180 17.14 -20.14 -12.52
CA ASP A 180 17.84 -20.29 -13.80
C ASP A 180 19.23 -20.96 -13.65
N ASN A 181 19.68 -21.29 -12.44
CA ASN A 181 20.98 -21.87 -12.20
C ASN A 181 21.03 -23.33 -12.62
N PRO A 182 21.88 -23.74 -13.60
CA PRO A 182 21.95 -25.10 -14.09
C PRO A 182 22.32 -26.14 -13.00
N LYS A 183 23.11 -25.73 -12.01
CA LYS A 183 23.49 -26.59 -10.86
C LYS A 183 22.25 -26.93 -10.02
N TYR A 184 21.42 -25.93 -9.71
CA TYR A 184 20.20 -26.13 -8.93
C TYR A 184 19.13 -26.84 -9.73
N GLN A 185 18.98 -26.54 -11.02
CA GLN A 185 18.07 -27.26 -11.92
C GLN A 185 18.40 -28.76 -11.96
N LYS A 186 19.66 -29.09 -12.16
CA LYS A 186 20.12 -30.49 -12.18
C LYS A 186 19.87 -31.19 -10.85
N LYS A 187 20.20 -30.53 -9.73
CA LYS A 187 20.02 -31.10 -8.39
C LYS A 187 18.54 -31.28 -8.07
N TYR A 188 17.72 -30.26 -8.30
CA TYR A 188 16.28 -30.32 -8.04
C TYR A 188 15.62 -31.45 -8.83
N LYS A 189 15.98 -31.59 -10.10
CA LYS A 189 15.47 -32.69 -10.94
C LYS A 189 15.91 -34.06 -10.44
N ALA A 190 17.16 -34.20 -10.02
CA ALA A 190 17.67 -35.46 -9.48
C ALA A 190 16.97 -35.87 -8.18
N ASP A 191 16.73 -34.89 -7.29
CA ASP A 191 16.16 -35.15 -5.96
C ASP A 191 14.63 -35.32 -5.99
N THR A 192 13.94 -34.61 -6.88
CA THR A 192 12.46 -34.54 -6.89
C THR A 192 11.80 -35.18 -8.12
N GLY A 193 12.56 -35.42 -9.15
CA GLY A 193 12.05 -35.84 -10.46
C GLY A 193 11.37 -34.77 -11.27
N LYS A 194 11.32 -33.53 -10.76
CA LYS A 194 10.62 -32.36 -11.35
C LYS A 194 11.61 -31.36 -11.92
N GLU A 195 11.14 -30.55 -12.88
CA GLU A 195 11.92 -29.43 -13.39
C GLU A 195 11.83 -28.25 -12.41
N LEU A 196 12.98 -27.62 -12.14
CA LEU A 196 13.03 -26.37 -11.39
C LEU A 196 12.60 -25.23 -12.31
N ARG A 197 11.44 -24.65 -12.03
CA ARG A 197 10.85 -23.52 -12.77
C ARG A 197 10.00 -22.67 -11.84
N VAL A 198 9.58 -21.51 -12.29
CA VAL A 198 8.64 -20.68 -11.53
C VAL A 198 7.37 -21.49 -11.26
N PRO A 199 6.94 -21.61 -9.98
CA PRO A 199 5.77 -22.43 -9.64
C PRO A 199 4.50 -21.85 -10.24
N GLN A 200 3.60 -22.70 -10.70
CA GLN A 200 2.33 -22.33 -11.31
C GLN A 200 1.13 -22.57 -10.40
N THR A 201 1.35 -23.28 -9.30
CA THR A 201 0.31 -23.59 -8.32
C THR A 201 0.84 -23.37 -6.90
N TRP A 202 -0.06 -23.15 -5.94
CA TRP A 202 0.29 -23.06 -4.53
C TRP A 202 0.94 -24.35 -4.00
N LYS A 203 0.58 -25.49 -4.55
CA LYS A 203 1.23 -26.76 -4.23
C LYS A 203 2.68 -26.78 -4.67
N GLU A 204 2.95 -26.44 -5.93
CA GLU A 204 4.33 -26.34 -6.45
C GLU A 204 5.15 -25.30 -5.65
N TYR A 205 4.54 -24.17 -5.31
CA TYR A 205 5.18 -23.16 -4.47
C TYR A 205 5.59 -23.72 -3.11
N GLY A 206 4.67 -24.39 -2.39
CA GLY A 206 4.96 -24.99 -1.10
C GLY A 206 6.02 -26.10 -1.16
N GLU A 207 5.97 -26.98 -2.17
CA GLU A 207 6.97 -28.03 -2.38
C GLU A 207 8.36 -27.42 -2.64
N MET A 208 8.43 -26.37 -3.43
CA MET A 208 9.68 -25.68 -3.76
C MET A 208 10.21 -24.91 -2.54
N ALA A 209 9.35 -24.21 -1.81
CA ALA A 209 9.71 -23.54 -0.57
C ALA A 209 10.29 -24.52 0.45
N ALA A 210 9.65 -25.68 0.63
CA ALA A 210 10.16 -26.72 1.53
C ALA A 210 11.50 -27.33 1.07
N TYR A 211 11.70 -27.45 -0.25
CA TYR A 211 12.94 -27.98 -0.79
C TYR A 211 14.14 -27.05 -0.58
N PHE A 212 13.94 -25.74 -0.74
CA PHE A 212 15.00 -24.75 -0.61
C PHE A 212 15.16 -24.22 0.83
N ASN A 213 14.36 -24.68 1.76
CA ASN A 213 14.51 -24.28 3.15
C ASN A 213 15.75 -24.93 3.79
N ASP A 214 16.41 -24.20 4.71
CA ASP A 214 17.61 -24.65 5.43
C ASP A 214 18.84 -24.94 4.56
N TRP A 215 18.94 -24.34 3.41
CA TRP A 215 20.13 -24.41 2.59
C TRP A 215 20.97 -23.15 2.74
N ASP A 216 22.27 -23.32 2.80
CA ASP A 216 23.26 -22.31 2.47
C ASP A 216 23.47 -22.33 0.95
N TRP A 217 22.61 -21.65 0.20
CA TRP A 217 22.66 -21.71 -1.26
C TRP A 217 23.38 -20.51 -1.88
N ASP A 218 23.79 -19.50 -1.10
CA ASP A 218 24.70 -18.44 -1.54
C ASP A 218 26.14 -18.62 -1.02
N GLY A 219 26.36 -19.50 -0.04
CA GLY A 219 27.68 -19.93 0.41
C GLY A 219 28.30 -19.04 1.48
N ASP A 220 27.48 -18.30 2.22
CA ASP A 220 27.95 -17.40 3.29
C ASP A 220 28.04 -18.10 4.68
N GLY A 221 27.60 -19.35 4.77
CA GLY A 221 27.62 -20.17 5.99
C GLY A 221 26.33 -20.10 6.81
N GLU A 222 25.39 -19.26 6.42
CA GLU A 222 24.07 -19.19 7.01
C GLU A 222 23.06 -20.06 6.22
N LYS A 223 21.93 -20.36 6.84
CA LYS A 223 20.88 -21.10 6.17
C LYS A 223 19.74 -20.19 5.78
N GLU A 224 19.38 -20.21 4.51
CA GLU A 224 18.28 -19.39 4.02
C GLU A 224 16.92 -20.05 4.13
N TYR A 225 15.91 -19.22 4.10
CA TYR A 225 14.52 -19.65 4.03
C TYR A 225 14.09 -19.90 2.59
N GLY A 226 13.33 -20.98 2.38
CA GLY A 226 12.79 -21.31 1.08
C GLY A 226 11.68 -20.37 0.61
N SER A 227 11.06 -19.62 1.52
CA SER A 227 10.07 -18.60 1.19
C SER A 227 9.92 -17.57 2.32
N ALA A 228 9.38 -16.40 1.98
CA ALA A 228 8.96 -15.39 2.94
C ALA A 228 7.54 -14.94 2.60
N GLU A 229 6.65 -15.00 3.58
CA GLU A 229 5.26 -14.56 3.46
C GLU A 229 4.86 -13.68 4.65
N VAL A 230 3.87 -12.80 4.45
CA VAL A 230 3.31 -12.01 5.55
C VAL A 230 2.39 -12.91 6.38
N MET A 231 2.88 -13.33 7.55
CA MET A 231 2.17 -14.24 8.46
C MET A 231 1.94 -13.65 9.84
N LYS A 232 2.34 -12.40 10.08
CA LYS A 232 2.05 -11.73 11.34
C LYS A 232 0.54 -11.60 11.51
N LYS A 233 0.01 -12.16 12.60
CA LYS A 233 -1.39 -12.04 12.98
C LYS A 233 -1.76 -10.55 13.10
N ASP A 234 -2.95 -10.20 12.66
CA ASP A 234 -3.59 -8.89 12.78
C ASP A 234 -3.14 -7.77 11.82
N ASP A 235 -2.29 -8.05 10.85
CA ASP A 235 -1.85 -7.06 9.88
C ASP A 235 -2.25 -7.47 8.44
N LEU A 236 -1.30 -7.56 7.52
CA LEU A 236 -1.57 -7.94 6.12
C LEU A 236 -1.76 -9.45 5.90
N MET A 237 -1.63 -10.27 6.95
CA MET A 237 -1.80 -11.72 6.86
C MET A 237 -3.15 -12.13 6.25
N TYR A 238 -4.23 -11.41 6.60
CA TYR A 238 -5.55 -11.71 6.05
C TYR A 238 -5.58 -11.60 4.52
N ALA A 239 -4.90 -10.59 3.95
CA ALA A 239 -4.86 -10.37 2.51
C ALA A 239 -4.08 -11.49 1.79
N ALA A 240 -2.94 -11.93 2.37
CA ALA A 240 -2.17 -13.06 1.87
C ALA A 240 -2.99 -14.35 1.92
N PHE A 241 -3.66 -14.63 3.05
CA PHE A 241 -4.54 -15.79 3.20
C PHE A 241 -5.72 -15.75 2.23
N TYR A 242 -6.34 -14.59 2.04
CA TYR A 242 -7.48 -14.46 1.11
C TYR A 242 -7.08 -14.69 -0.33
N SER A 243 -5.93 -14.20 -0.75
CA SER A 243 -5.41 -14.45 -2.10
C SER A 243 -5.17 -15.93 -2.35
N ARG A 244 -4.61 -16.65 -1.36
CA ARG A 244 -4.43 -18.10 -1.42
C ARG A 244 -5.77 -18.82 -1.42
N SER A 245 -6.68 -18.47 -0.50
CA SER A 245 -7.99 -19.09 -0.37
C SER A 245 -8.85 -18.92 -1.63
N ALA A 246 -8.71 -17.80 -2.34
CA ALA A 246 -9.41 -17.55 -3.59
C ALA A 246 -9.10 -18.60 -4.67
N ALA A 247 -7.85 -19.09 -4.72
CA ALA A 247 -7.47 -20.12 -5.67
C ALA A 247 -8.14 -21.48 -5.39
N TYR A 248 -8.45 -21.78 -4.13
CA TYR A 248 -9.06 -23.04 -3.74
C TYR A 248 -10.60 -22.95 -3.67
N SER A 249 -11.16 -21.80 -3.37
CA SER A 249 -12.58 -21.65 -3.01
C SER A 249 -13.40 -20.86 -4.02
N LYS A 250 -12.77 -20.04 -4.88
CA LYS A 250 -13.48 -19.22 -5.86
C LYS A 250 -14.12 -20.08 -6.94
N ASN A 251 -15.44 -20.03 -7.04
CA ASN A 251 -16.16 -20.70 -8.11
C ASN A 251 -16.60 -19.68 -9.17
N PRO A 252 -16.10 -19.77 -10.42
CA PRO A 252 -16.49 -18.85 -11.50
C PRO A 252 -17.97 -18.82 -11.81
N LYS A 253 -18.70 -19.93 -11.48
CA LYS A 253 -20.14 -20.05 -11.72
C LYS A 253 -21.00 -19.33 -10.63
N THR A 254 -20.36 -18.95 -9.51
CA THR A 254 -21.02 -18.21 -8.43
C THR A 254 -20.17 -16.98 -8.09
N PRO A 255 -20.17 -15.94 -8.92
CA PRO A 255 -19.25 -14.81 -8.82
C PRO A 255 -19.47 -13.89 -7.61
N GLY A 256 -20.50 -14.10 -6.84
CA GLY A 256 -20.73 -13.43 -5.56
C GLY A 256 -20.48 -14.39 -4.40
N GLY A 257 -20.26 -13.86 -3.20
CA GLY A 257 -20.25 -14.68 -2.00
C GLY A 257 -19.00 -15.54 -1.82
N PHE A 258 -17.84 -14.92 -1.70
CA PHE A 258 -16.61 -15.64 -1.35
C PHE A 258 -16.56 -16.00 0.15
N PHE A 259 -16.89 -15.05 1.02
CA PHE A 259 -16.89 -15.24 2.47
C PHE A 259 -18.29 -15.54 3.03
N PHE A 260 -19.30 -15.00 2.38
CA PHE A 260 -20.68 -15.11 2.80
C PHE A 260 -21.57 -15.37 1.58
N ASP A 261 -22.64 -16.11 1.78
CA ASP A 261 -23.76 -16.11 0.85
C ASP A 261 -24.43 -14.73 0.87
N LEU A 262 -24.47 -14.05 -0.28
CA LEU A 262 -24.90 -12.65 -0.35
C LEU A 262 -26.39 -12.44 -0.08
N LYS A 263 -27.22 -13.49 -0.12
CA LYS A 263 -28.67 -13.40 0.16
C LYS A 263 -28.98 -13.68 1.62
N THR A 264 -28.29 -14.67 2.20
CA THR A 264 -28.57 -15.16 3.54
C THR A 264 -27.58 -14.69 4.57
N MET A 265 -26.45 -14.11 4.13
CA MET A 265 -25.29 -13.75 4.96
C MET A 265 -24.69 -14.93 5.74
N LYS A 266 -25.00 -16.16 5.31
CA LYS A 266 -24.41 -17.36 5.90
C LYS A 266 -22.91 -17.40 5.58
N PRO A 267 -22.03 -17.60 6.59
CA PRO A 267 -20.59 -17.75 6.35
C PRO A 267 -20.28 -18.95 5.47
N LEU A 268 -19.38 -18.77 4.48
CA LEU A 268 -18.92 -19.80 3.56
C LEU A 268 -17.48 -20.24 3.84
N ILE A 269 -16.86 -19.71 4.88
CA ILE A 269 -15.44 -19.92 5.21
C ILE A 269 -15.13 -21.31 5.76
N ASN A 270 -16.13 -22.15 6.04
CA ASN A 270 -15.93 -23.54 6.44
C ASN A 270 -16.29 -24.49 5.29
N ASN A 271 -15.64 -24.33 4.15
CA ASN A 271 -15.75 -25.24 3.01
C ASN A 271 -14.40 -25.92 2.75
N PRO A 272 -14.36 -27.02 1.96
CA PRO A 272 -13.14 -27.76 1.72
C PRO A 272 -11.99 -26.91 1.16
N GLY A 273 -12.27 -25.93 0.31
CA GLY A 273 -11.25 -25.05 -0.26
C GLY A 273 -10.60 -24.14 0.76
N PHE A 274 -11.38 -23.54 1.67
CA PHE A 274 -10.80 -22.75 2.77
C PHE A 274 -10.01 -23.60 3.76
N VAL A 275 -10.49 -24.82 4.06
CA VAL A 275 -9.78 -25.76 4.94
C VAL A 275 -8.46 -26.17 4.29
N GLU A 276 -8.44 -26.47 2.99
CA GLU A 276 -7.22 -26.81 2.27
C GLU A 276 -6.25 -25.64 2.20
N ALA A 277 -6.74 -24.42 1.93
CA ALA A 277 -5.91 -23.23 1.92
C ALA A 277 -5.26 -22.97 3.31
N LEU A 278 -6.04 -23.10 4.40
CA LEU A 278 -5.53 -22.93 5.76
C LEU A 278 -4.51 -24.03 6.12
N THR A 279 -4.77 -25.26 5.74
CA THR A 279 -3.84 -26.38 5.91
C THR A 279 -2.53 -26.11 5.19
N ALA A 280 -2.59 -25.65 3.94
CA ALA A 280 -1.39 -25.33 3.17
C ALA A 280 -0.59 -24.16 3.79
N VAL A 281 -1.26 -23.14 4.32
CA VAL A 281 -0.60 -22.03 5.02
C VAL A 281 0.07 -22.53 6.30
N SER A 282 -0.64 -23.27 7.13
CA SER A 282 -0.09 -23.77 8.40
C SER A 282 1.09 -24.70 8.17
N TYR A 283 1.04 -25.52 7.14
CA TYR A 283 2.14 -26.42 6.79
C TYR A 283 3.39 -25.68 6.30
N THR A 284 3.22 -24.63 5.52
CA THR A 284 4.34 -23.78 5.07
C THR A 284 4.97 -23.06 6.26
N HIS A 285 4.13 -22.56 7.19
CA HIS A 285 4.57 -21.80 8.36
C HIS A 285 5.26 -22.68 9.42
N LEU A 286 4.72 -23.86 9.71
CA LEU A 286 5.30 -24.77 10.70
C LEU A 286 6.68 -25.27 10.28
N ARG A 287 6.90 -25.53 9.01
CA ARG A 287 8.23 -25.96 8.52
C ARG A 287 9.26 -24.83 8.51
N ALA A 288 8.85 -23.58 8.45
CA ALA A 288 9.75 -22.44 8.56
C ALA A 288 10.19 -22.14 10.00
N HIS A 289 9.55 -22.74 11.01
CA HIS A 289 9.80 -22.53 12.42
C HIS A 289 10.22 -23.77 13.21
N GLU A 290 10.29 -24.94 12.61
CA GLU A 290 10.70 -26.19 13.29
C GLU A 290 12.23 -26.40 13.32
N THR A 291 12.99 -25.32 13.23
CA THR A 291 14.46 -25.36 13.44
C THR A 291 14.87 -24.43 14.56
#